data_4db0154a64eccb9fd494f6138045c2a0
#
_entry.id   4db0154a64eccb9fd494f6138045c2a0
#
_cell.length_a   1.000
_cell.length_b   1.000
_cell.length_c   1.000
_cell.angle_alpha   90.00
_cell.angle_beta   90.00
_cell.angle_gamma   90.00
#
_symmetry.space_group_name_H-M   'P 1'
#
loop_
_entity.id
_entity.type
_entity.pdbx_description
1 polymer ?
#
loop_
_entity_poly.entity_id
_entity_poly.type
_entity_poly.pdbx_seq_one_letter_code
_entity_poly.pdbx_strand_id
1 'polypeptide(L)'
;MQKNTIKPYACVIGGLNVDLQGSSDSPLVFNDSNPGEIEMSAGGVGRNIAENLARISIPSKILSYVGADALGDFVINKTTTANVDTSLLIEHSTLPTSQYLSLLDDNNDMLVSISDMRIIDEMTIQDINNWKDTLDHCGAIIIDTNIPVEVIEYIVEKYNHL
;
A
#
# COMPACT_ATOMS: atom_id res chain seq x y z
N MET A 1 16.46 -34.14 15.31
CA MET A 1 15.23 -33.45 14.88
C MET A 1 15.57 -31.97 14.72
N GLN A 2 15.76 -31.49 13.48
CA GLN A 2 15.88 -30.06 13.23
C GLN A 2 14.50 -29.44 13.54
N LYS A 3 14.43 -28.55 14.52
CA LYS A 3 13.29 -27.68 14.68
C LYS A 3 13.20 -26.81 13.42
N ASN A 4 12.15 -27.06 12.65
CA ASN A 4 11.77 -26.17 11.56
C ASN A 4 11.31 -24.86 12.21
N THR A 5 12.26 -23.98 12.50
CA THR A 5 11.98 -22.62 12.94
C THR A 5 11.47 -21.90 11.70
N ILE A 6 10.13 -21.81 11.54
CA ILE A 6 9.50 -20.88 10.61
C ILE A 6 10.10 -19.52 10.97
N LYS A 7 10.79 -18.89 10.02
CA LYS A 7 11.30 -17.52 10.22
C LYS A 7 10.09 -16.62 10.48
N PRO A 8 10.09 -15.84 11.56
CA PRO A 8 9.01 -14.92 11.81
C PRO A 8 8.88 -13.97 10.63
N TYR A 9 7.66 -13.73 10.17
CA TYR A 9 7.36 -12.74 9.13
C TYR A 9 6.83 -11.46 9.78
N ALA A 10 6.91 -10.35 9.07
CA ALA A 10 6.28 -9.10 9.44
C ALA A 10 4.93 -8.96 8.75
N CYS A 11 3.93 -8.49 9.48
CA CYS A 11 2.66 -8.03 8.93
C CYS A 11 2.69 -6.52 8.80
N VAL A 12 2.42 -6.00 7.62
CA VAL A 12 2.30 -4.56 7.36
C VAL A 12 0.85 -4.27 7.03
N ILE A 13 0.21 -3.42 7.83
CA ILE A 13 -1.19 -3.00 7.66
C ILE A 13 -1.18 -1.54 7.22
N GLY A 14 -1.70 -1.25 6.04
CA GLY A 14 -1.67 0.13 5.54
C GLY A 14 -1.91 0.28 4.05
N GLY A 15 -1.62 1.48 3.55
CA GLY A 15 -1.88 1.89 2.19
C GLY A 15 -1.07 1.14 1.13
N LEU A 16 -1.77 0.83 0.05
CA LEU A 16 -1.26 0.25 -1.18
C LEU A 16 -1.98 0.98 -2.31
N ASN A 17 -1.23 1.65 -3.19
CA ASN A 17 -1.81 2.50 -4.23
C ASN A 17 -0.99 2.48 -5.52
N VAL A 18 -1.54 3.08 -6.55
CA VAL A 18 -0.83 3.37 -7.79
C VAL A 18 -0.48 4.85 -7.82
N ASP A 19 0.81 5.16 -8.01
CA ASP A 19 1.29 6.52 -8.23
C ASP A 19 1.32 6.80 -9.73
N LEU A 20 0.64 7.87 -10.14
CA LEU A 20 0.64 8.44 -11.48
C LEU A 20 1.34 9.79 -11.43
N GLN A 21 2.42 9.94 -12.18
CA GLN A 21 3.21 11.16 -12.22
C GLN A 21 3.25 11.69 -13.65
N GLY A 22 2.73 12.89 -13.86
CA GLY A 22 2.83 13.61 -15.12
C GLY A 22 3.92 14.67 -15.04
N SER A 23 4.83 14.72 -16.02
CA SER A 23 5.83 15.76 -16.18
C SER A 23 5.72 16.42 -17.55
N SER A 24 5.91 17.73 -17.62
CA SER A 24 5.87 18.48 -18.87
C SER A 24 7.26 18.69 -19.44
N ASP A 25 7.39 18.61 -20.76
CA ASP A 25 8.66 18.89 -21.48
C ASP A 25 9.06 20.39 -21.49
N SER A 26 8.15 21.27 -21.06
CA SER A 26 8.32 22.72 -21.07
C SER A 26 7.45 23.38 -20.00
N PRO A 27 7.64 24.67 -19.69
CA PRO A 27 6.79 25.37 -18.74
C PRO A 27 5.31 25.18 -19.03
N LEU A 28 4.54 24.79 -18.01
CA LEU A 28 3.12 24.45 -18.14
C LEU A 28 2.28 25.66 -18.59
N VAL A 29 1.44 25.44 -19.58
CA VAL A 29 0.40 26.36 -20.02
C VAL A 29 -0.92 25.93 -19.40
N PHE A 30 -1.45 26.73 -18.45
CA PHE A 30 -2.73 26.43 -17.81
C PHE A 30 -3.88 26.54 -18.78
N ASN A 31 -4.89 25.70 -18.62
CA ASN A 31 -6.06 25.57 -19.46
C ASN A 31 -5.76 25.12 -20.91
N ASP A 32 -4.62 24.47 -21.12
CA ASP A 32 -4.23 23.89 -22.40
C ASP A 32 -3.67 22.47 -22.22
N SER A 33 -3.48 21.77 -23.35
CA SER A 33 -2.83 20.46 -23.38
C SER A 33 -1.31 20.64 -23.45
N ASN A 34 -0.60 20.12 -22.46
CA ASN A 34 0.85 20.19 -22.37
C ASN A 34 1.46 18.85 -22.81
N PRO A 35 2.34 18.84 -23.81
CA PRO A 35 3.13 17.66 -24.12
C PRO A 35 4.03 17.27 -22.93
N GLY A 36 4.22 15.95 -22.73
CA GLY A 36 5.01 15.47 -21.62
C GLY A 36 4.92 13.96 -21.47
N GLU A 37 5.41 13.45 -20.36
CA GLU A 37 5.44 12.04 -20.04
C GLU A 37 4.51 11.72 -18.85
N ILE A 38 4.00 10.49 -18.83
CA ILE A 38 3.23 9.97 -17.68
C ILE A 38 3.89 8.68 -17.25
N GLU A 39 4.31 8.64 -16.01
CA GLU A 39 4.83 7.44 -15.36
C GLU A 39 3.80 6.83 -14.41
N MET A 40 3.79 5.50 -14.34
CA MET A 40 2.95 4.73 -13.42
C MET A 40 3.82 3.81 -12.58
N SER A 41 3.70 3.90 -11.27
CA SER A 41 4.43 3.05 -10.33
C SER A 41 3.53 2.53 -9.22
N ALA A 42 3.98 1.44 -8.58
CA ALA A 42 3.32 0.92 -7.39
C ALA A 42 3.81 1.69 -6.16
N GLY A 43 2.89 2.25 -5.40
CA GLY A 43 3.11 3.09 -4.23
C GLY A 43 2.36 2.64 -2.99
N GLY A 44 2.26 3.54 -2.04
CA GLY A 44 1.67 3.34 -0.73
C GLY A 44 2.70 3.08 0.36
N VAL A 45 2.56 3.78 1.49
CA VAL A 45 3.52 3.69 2.60
C VAL A 45 3.61 2.27 3.13
N GLY A 46 2.46 1.63 3.40
CA GLY A 46 2.42 0.24 3.85
C GLY A 46 3.09 -0.71 2.85
N ARG A 47 2.76 -0.59 1.57
CA ARG A 47 3.36 -1.40 0.50
C ARG A 47 4.87 -1.19 0.41
N ASN A 48 5.35 0.04 0.47
CA ASN A 48 6.77 0.34 0.38
C ASN A 48 7.56 -0.22 1.58
N ILE A 49 6.98 -0.19 2.78
CA ILE A 49 7.57 -0.83 3.96
C ILE A 49 7.68 -2.34 3.76
N ALA A 50 6.60 -2.99 3.30
CA ALA A 50 6.58 -4.43 3.06
C ALA A 50 7.63 -4.85 2.00
N GLU A 51 7.76 -4.10 0.90
CA GLU A 51 8.80 -4.33 -0.10
C GLU A 51 10.20 -4.16 0.46
N ASN A 52 10.47 -3.10 1.23
CA ASN A 52 11.78 -2.88 1.82
C ASN A 52 12.17 -4.00 2.79
N LEU A 53 11.23 -4.51 3.58
CA LEU A 53 11.46 -5.70 4.42
C LEU A 53 11.81 -6.93 3.57
N ALA A 54 11.06 -7.18 2.50
CA ALA A 54 11.33 -8.29 1.59
C ALA A 54 12.72 -8.17 0.94
N ARG A 55 13.12 -6.96 0.52
CA ARG A 55 14.44 -6.67 -0.07
C ARG A 55 15.61 -6.95 0.89
N ILE A 56 15.42 -6.79 2.18
CA ILE A 56 16.42 -7.16 3.21
C ILE A 56 16.21 -8.59 3.75
N SER A 57 15.46 -9.42 3.02
CA SER A 57 15.21 -10.84 3.33
C SER A 57 14.42 -11.09 4.61
N ILE A 58 13.58 -10.14 5.02
CA ILE A 58 12.56 -10.33 6.06
C ILE A 58 11.25 -10.67 5.34
N PRO A 59 10.70 -11.90 5.51
CA PRO A 59 9.40 -12.25 4.92
C PRO A 59 8.33 -11.26 5.40
N SER A 60 7.56 -10.71 4.47
CA SER A 60 6.54 -9.71 4.77
C SER A 60 5.22 -10.03 4.09
N LYS A 61 4.13 -9.70 4.78
CA LYS A 61 2.76 -9.76 4.29
C LYS A 61 2.16 -8.36 4.32
N ILE A 62 1.49 -7.97 3.24
CA ILE A 62 0.71 -6.73 3.21
C ILE A 62 -0.76 -7.04 3.43
N LEU A 63 -1.38 -6.33 4.38
CA LEU A 63 -2.79 -6.40 4.73
C LEU A 63 -3.40 -5.04 4.38
N SER A 64 -4.20 -5.00 3.32
CA SER A 64 -4.73 -3.77 2.75
C SER A 64 -5.94 -4.06 1.87
N TYR A 65 -6.45 -3.00 1.25
CA TYR A 65 -7.52 -3.06 0.26
C TYR A 65 -7.00 -2.73 -1.13
N VAL A 66 -7.60 -3.37 -2.14
CA VAL A 66 -7.45 -3.05 -3.56
C VAL A 66 -8.82 -3.04 -4.22
N GLY A 67 -8.99 -2.28 -5.29
CA GLY A 67 -10.19 -2.36 -6.11
C GLY A 67 -10.16 -3.57 -7.05
N ALA A 68 -11.34 -4.05 -7.44
CA ALA A 68 -11.52 -5.05 -8.50
C ALA A 68 -11.32 -4.39 -9.89
N ASP A 69 -10.14 -3.84 -10.14
CA ASP A 69 -9.82 -3.06 -11.34
C ASP A 69 -8.39 -3.32 -11.86
N ALA A 70 -8.09 -2.80 -13.05
CA ALA A 70 -6.79 -3.00 -13.69
C ALA A 70 -5.60 -2.40 -12.89
N LEU A 71 -5.84 -1.36 -12.08
CA LEU A 71 -4.82 -0.78 -11.20
C LEU A 71 -4.56 -1.68 -9.99
N GLY A 72 -5.60 -2.35 -9.48
CA GLY A 72 -5.49 -3.40 -8.47
C GLY A 72 -4.61 -4.55 -8.95
N ASP A 73 -4.90 -5.08 -10.14
CA ASP A 73 -4.08 -6.12 -10.77
C ASP A 73 -2.63 -5.67 -10.93
N PHE A 74 -2.41 -4.43 -11.37
CA PHE A 74 -1.06 -3.87 -11.55
C PHE A 74 -0.30 -3.81 -10.23
N VAL A 75 -0.88 -3.24 -9.18
CA VAL A 75 -0.19 -3.04 -7.90
C VAL A 75 0.02 -4.36 -7.17
N ILE A 76 -0.93 -5.32 -7.24
CA ILE A 76 -0.76 -6.68 -6.73
C ILE A 76 0.43 -7.37 -7.41
N ASN A 77 0.47 -7.34 -8.74
CA ASN A 77 1.55 -7.96 -9.51
C ASN A 77 2.93 -7.39 -9.14
N LYS A 78 3.06 -6.06 -9.10
CA LYS A 78 4.29 -5.37 -8.69
C LYS A 78 4.73 -5.76 -7.29
N THR A 79 3.79 -5.83 -6.34
CA THR A 79 4.05 -6.15 -4.94
C THR A 79 4.46 -7.61 -4.76
N THR A 80 3.77 -8.53 -5.44
CA THR A 80 4.12 -9.96 -5.44
C THR A 80 5.49 -10.21 -6.07
N THR A 81 5.80 -9.52 -7.17
CA THR A 81 7.12 -9.62 -7.84
C THR A 81 8.26 -9.12 -6.94
N ALA A 82 7.95 -8.22 -6.00
CA ALA A 82 8.90 -7.78 -4.97
C ALA A 82 9.04 -8.76 -3.79
N ASN A 83 8.47 -9.97 -3.89
CA ASN A 83 8.47 -11.02 -2.87
C ASN A 83 7.70 -10.68 -1.59
N VAL A 84 6.70 -9.82 -1.68
CA VAL A 84 5.74 -9.57 -0.60
C VAL A 84 4.56 -10.52 -0.76
N ASP A 85 4.12 -11.13 0.34
CA ASP A 85 2.90 -11.95 0.35
C ASP A 85 1.66 -11.06 0.32
N THR A 86 0.90 -11.16 -0.77
CA THR A 86 -0.32 -10.38 -1.05
C THR A 86 -1.61 -11.18 -0.83
N SER A 87 -1.52 -12.39 -0.27
CA SER A 87 -2.65 -13.31 -0.12
C SER A 87 -3.75 -12.83 0.82
N LEU A 88 -3.49 -11.77 1.59
CA LEU A 88 -4.41 -11.20 2.56
C LEU A 88 -4.98 -9.83 2.12
N LEU A 89 -4.73 -9.43 0.88
CA LEU A 89 -5.41 -8.26 0.33
C LEU A 89 -6.91 -8.53 0.19
N ILE A 90 -7.70 -7.53 0.54
CA ILE A 90 -9.15 -7.56 0.37
C ILE A 90 -9.50 -6.81 -0.92
N GLU A 91 -10.13 -7.52 -1.85
CA GLU A 91 -10.61 -6.92 -3.08
C GLU A 91 -11.97 -6.27 -2.85
N HIS A 92 -12.08 -4.97 -3.14
CA HIS A 92 -13.30 -4.21 -2.99
C HIS A 92 -14.02 -4.09 -4.34
N SER A 93 -15.31 -4.47 -4.37
CA SER A 93 -16.08 -4.60 -5.62
C SER A 93 -16.56 -3.29 -6.23
N THR A 94 -16.59 -2.20 -5.48
CA THR A 94 -17.22 -0.92 -5.91
C THR A 94 -16.32 0.30 -5.81
N LEU A 95 -15.33 0.31 -4.91
CA LEU A 95 -14.35 1.38 -4.81
C LEU A 95 -13.13 1.07 -5.67
N PRO A 96 -12.57 2.07 -6.35
CA PRO A 96 -11.36 1.89 -7.13
C PRO A 96 -10.14 1.68 -6.23
N THR A 97 -9.10 1.05 -6.78
CA THR A 97 -7.77 1.00 -6.17
C THR A 97 -7.28 2.40 -5.84
N SER A 98 -6.66 2.58 -4.67
CA SER A 98 -6.08 3.86 -4.27
C SER A 98 -5.12 4.40 -5.32
N GLN A 99 -5.20 5.70 -5.58
CA GLN A 99 -4.39 6.39 -6.57
C GLN A 99 -3.83 7.70 -6.02
N TYR A 100 -2.60 7.99 -6.39
CA TYR A 100 -1.97 9.29 -6.15
C TYR A 100 -1.52 9.86 -7.49
N LEU A 101 -2.16 10.93 -7.93
CA LEU A 101 -1.81 11.65 -9.16
C LEU A 101 -1.01 12.90 -8.79
N SER A 102 0.20 13.04 -9.33
CA SER A 102 1.03 14.24 -9.21
C SER A 102 1.34 14.85 -10.58
N LEU A 103 1.35 16.17 -10.62
CA LEU A 103 1.85 16.93 -11.76
C LEU A 103 3.11 17.68 -11.34
N LEU A 104 4.16 17.50 -12.13
CA LEU A 104 5.44 18.17 -11.94
C LEU A 104 5.59 19.30 -12.99
N ASP A 105 6.34 20.32 -12.61
CA ASP A 105 6.79 21.35 -13.56
C ASP A 105 8.04 20.91 -14.34
N ASP A 106 8.55 21.80 -15.16
CA ASP A 106 9.76 21.62 -15.98
C ASP A 106 11.06 21.51 -15.17
N ASN A 107 11.03 21.75 -13.86
CA ASN A 107 12.12 21.54 -12.92
C ASN A 107 11.98 20.23 -12.12
N ASN A 108 10.95 19.43 -12.39
CA ASN A 108 10.53 18.27 -11.62
C ASN A 108 10.06 18.59 -10.20
N ASP A 109 9.61 19.82 -9.94
CA ASP A 109 8.96 20.17 -8.67
C ASP A 109 7.45 19.90 -8.75
N MET A 110 6.89 19.34 -7.68
CA MET A 110 5.46 19.02 -7.62
C MET A 110 4.63 20.31 -7.55
N LEU A 111 3.81 20.54 -8.55
CA LEU A 111 2.87 21.66 -8.60
C LEU A 111 1.57 21.36 -7.87
N VAL A 112 1.00 20.18 -8.09
CA VAL A 112 -0.29 19.77 -7.53
C VAL A 112 -0.37 18.26 -7.50
N SER A 113 -1.12 17.72 -6.54
CA SER A 113 -1.46 16.32 -6.49
C SER A 113 -2.93 16.12 -6.12
N ILE A 114 -3.47 14.97 -6.52
CA ILE A 114 -4.79 14.48 -6.12
C ILE A 114 -4.58 13.09 -5.53
N SER A 115 -5.09 12.89 -4.31
CA SER A 115 -5.02 11.62 -3.60
C SER A 115 -6.43 11.04 -3.49
N ASP A 116 -6.66 9.88 -4.08
CA ASP A 116 -7.89 9.10 -3.90
C ASP A 116 -7.57 7.84 -3.09
N MET A 117 -7.77 7.92 -1.79
CA MET A 117 -7.49 6.85 -0.83
C MET A 117 -8.76 6.31 -0.15
N ARG A 118 -9.96 6.61 -0.70
CA ARG A 118 -11.25 6.23 -0.09
C ARG A 118 -11.38 4.76 0.25
N ILE A 119 -10.76 3.89 -0.54
CA ILE A 119 -10.84 2.45 -0.32
C ILE A 119 -10.17 2.01 0.99
N ILE A 120 -9.10 2.68 1.42
CA ILE A 120 -8.40 2.32 2.66
C ILE A 120 -9.17 2.78 3.90
N ASP A 121 -10.02 3.81 3.75
CA ASP A 121 -10.90 4.30 4.81
C ASP A 121 -12.01 3.28 5.16
N GLU A 122 -12.26 2.29 4.28
CA GLU A 122 -13.21 1.20 4.53
C GLU A 122 -12.65 0.10 5.44
N MET A 123 -11.37 0.16 5.82
CA MET A 123 -10.79 -0.83 6.72
C MET A 123 -11.46 -0.81 8.09
N THR A 124 -11.81 -1.98 8.59
CA THR A 124 -12.58 -2.15 9.81
C THR A 124 -11.86 -2.99 10.86
N ILE A 125 -12.30 -2.88 12.12
CA ILE A 125 -11.88 -3.79 13.20
C ILE A 125 -12.21 -5.25 12.86
N GLN A 126 -13.28 -5.51 12.09
CA GLN A 126 -13.64 -6.85 11.68
C GLN A 126 -12.57 -7.47 10.77
N ASP A 127 -11.92 -6.68 9.91
CA ASP A 127 -10.83 -7.17 9.05
C ASP A 127 -9.63 -7.57 9.88
N ILE A 128 -9.29 -6.80 10.90
CA ILE A 128 -8.23 -7.16 11.86
C ILE A 128 -8.56 -8.48 12.55
N ASN A 129 -9.84 -8.72 12.89
CA ASN A 129 -10.26 -9.99 13.48
C ASN A 129 -10.23 -11.14 12.47
N ASN A 130 -10.53 -10.90 11.20
CA ASN A 130 -10.42 -11.90 10.14
C ASN A 130 -8.95 -12.30 9.89
N TRP A 131 -8.01 -11.37 10.06
CA TRP A 131 -6.56 -11.61 9.94
C TRP A 131 -5.91 -12.13 11.24
N LYS A 132 -6.68 -12.34 12.29
CA LYS A 132 -6.19 -12.69 13.64
C LYS A 132 -5.16 -13.82 13.64
N ASP A 133 -5.42 -14.93 12.93
CA ASP A 133 -4.51 -16.08 12.93
C ASP A 133 -3.12 -15.69 12.37
N THR A 134 -3.08 -14.86 11.32
CA THR A 134 -1.83 -14.35 10.77
C THR A 134 -1.14 -13.37 11.72
N LEU A 135 -1.89 -12.49 12.36
CA LEU A 135 -1.35 -11.49 13.27
C LEU A 135 -0.83 -12.10 14.56
N ASP A 136 -1.49 -13.14 15.09
CA ASP A 136 -1.04 -13.85 16.30
C ASP A 136 0.29 -14.61 16.10
N HIS A 137 0.67 -14.91 14.86
CA HIS A 137 1.86 -15.71 14.55
C HIS A 137 2.98 -14.90 13.86
N CYS A 138 2.80 -13.60 13.65
CA CYS A 138 3.85 -12.76 13.08
C CYS A 138 4.91 -12.37 14.14
N GLY A 139 6.07 -11.96 13.68
CA GLY A 139 7.15 -11.47 14.55
C GLY A 139 7.07 -9.97 14.82
N ALA A 140 6.30 -9.23 14.01
CA ALA A 140 6.07 -7.80 14.15
C ALA A 140 4.83 -7.37 13.37
N ILE A 141 4.11 -6.39 13.90
CA ILE A 141 3.04 -5.67 13.20
C ILE A 141 3.52 -4.24 12.97
N ILE A 142 3.48 -3.80 11.73
CA ILE A 142 3.84 -2.45 11.31
C ILE A 142 2.58 -1.80 10.75
N ILE A 143 2.26 -0.62 11.26
CA ILE A 143 1.03 0.10 10.90
C ILE A 143 1.44 1.37 10.15
N ASP A 144 0.87 1.55 8.98
CA ASP A 144 0.85 2.81 8.27
C ASP A 144 -0.31 3.66 8.81
N THR A 145 -0.05 4.88 9.19
CA THR A 145 -1.04 5.77 9.84
C THR A 145 -2.10 6.33 8.89
N ASN A 146 -2.11 5.90 7.63
CA ASN A 146 -3.16 6.25 6.66
C ASN A 146 -4.41 5.36 6.73
N ILE A 147 -4.53 4.48 7.72
CA ILE A 147 -5.73 3.69 7.99
C ILE A 147 -6.60 4.36 9.07
N PRO A 148 -7.89 3.98 9.21
CA PRO A 148 -8.78 4.58 10.22
C PRO A 148 -8.21 4.51 11.64
N VAL A 149 -8.36 5.60 12.39
CA VAL A 149 -7.75 5.75 13.72
C VAL A 149 -8.26 4.70 14.72
N GLU A 150 -9.54 4.35 14.67
CA GLU A 150 -10.14 3.32 15.50
C GLU A 150 -9.56 1.92 15.25
N VAL A 151 -9.11 1.67 14.01
CA VAL A 151 -8.43 0.42 13.65
C VAL A 151 -7.01 0.42 14.23
N ILE A 152 -6.31 1.55 14.16
CA ILE A 152 -4.98 1.71 14.78
C ILE A 152 -5.07 1.47 16.28
N GLU A 153 -5.99 2.16 16.96
CA GLU A 153 -6.19 2.03 18.41
C GLU A 153 -6.47 0.57 18.81
N TYR A 154 -7.36 -0.10 18.08
CA TYR A 154 -7.67 -1.50 18.32
C TYR A 154 -6.45 -2.42 18.15
N ILE A 155 -5.63 -2.23 17.10
CA ILE A 155 -4.43 -3.03 16.89
C ILE A 155 -3.42 -2.82 18.01
N VAL A 156 -3.18 -1.55 18.38
CA VAL A 156 -2.23 -1.19 19.44
C VAL A 156 -2.67 -1.76 20.78
N GLU A 157 -3.96 -1.68 21.12
CA GLU A 157 -4.47 -2.26 22.36
C GLU A 157 -4.33 -3.78 22.38
N LYS A 158 -4.70 -4.45 21.29
CA LYS A 158 -4.75 -5.90 21.20
C LYS A 158 -3.38 -6.56 21.11
N TYR A 159 -2.43 -5.94 20.43
CA TYR A 159 -1.13 -6.49 20.10
C TYR A 159 0.05 -5.76 20.78
N ASN A 160 -0.18 -5.07 21.90
CA ASN A 160 0.84 -4.31 22.64
C ASN A 160 1.96 -5.16 23.27
N HIS A 161 1.88 -6.48 23.12
CA HIS A 161 2.87 -7.44 23.61
C HIS A 161 3.89 -7.87 22.55
N LEU A 162 3.70 -7.45 21.27
CA LEU A 162 4.62 -7.64 20.14
C LEU A 162 5.59 -6.42 19.97
#